data_20a49d8163738fcdf229e4f87f49b9aa
#
_entry.id   20a49d8163738fcdf229e4f87f49b9aa
#
_cell.length_a   1.000
_cell.length_b   1.000
_cell.length_c   1.000
_cell.angle_alpha   90.00
_cell.angle_beta   90.00
_cell.angle_gamma   90.00
#
_symmetry.space_group_name_H-M   'P 1'
#
loop_
_entity.id
_entity.type
_entity.pdbx_description
1 polymer ?
#
loop_
_entity_poly.entity_id
_entity_poly.type
_entity_poly.pdbx_seq_one_letter_code
_entity_poly.pdbx_strand_id
1 'polypeptide(L)'
;MTKRLWKIACKEDWFPGMWQRWFKHQCAAVGWAAEWGFKLRGRTKGGHGWTRARRLIAEEIKPGDHIVVSLRGHRIGRIGEVTKLAVEDKEWDPLVPPSKDNRVGEMGRRIFLRWELETGPDDRKLVVALPKDAQLTLGELRPTVAEVRSRTLAILRRAMNDPSNWESLSEFPYEKALSDYIGAYPHLLEDGLLPHPNKKVRERVFRDRKRLDVLLEDRDEIAVIVECKQRQPSVDNVRQLQHYLRRFRREEGQSARGILVHGGARKLRSDVRRAAAKKPTVELVQFSVDVGFSRSG
;
A
#
# COMPACT_ATOMS: atom_id res chain seq x y z
N MET A 1 -1.00 35.97 -2.03
CA MET A 1 -1.79 34.93 -1.37
C MET A 1 -0.83 33.85 -0.88
N THR A 2 -0.99 33.38 0.36
CA THR A 2 -0.14 32.33 0.92
C THR A 2 -0.54 30.98 0.29
N LYS A 3 0.42 30.30 -0.35
CA LYS A 3 0.21 28.96 -0.92
C LYS A 3 -0.13 27.95 0.19
N ARG A 4 -1.22 27.22 0.03
CA ARG A 4 -1.67 26.21 1.00
C ARG A 4 -1.14 24.82 0.59
N LEU A 5 -1.04 23.94 1.57
CA LEU A 5 -0.70 22.53 1.33
C LEU A 5 -1.91 21.65 1.63
N TRP A 6 -2.25 20.83 0.67
CA TRP A 6 -3.36 19.89 0.75
C TRP A 6 -2.85 18.46 0.66
N LYS A 7 -3.53 17.54 1.29
CA LYS A 7 -3.34 16.10 1.11
C LYS A 7 -4.53 15.51 0.38
N ILE A 8 -4.27 14.70 -0.64
CA ILE A 8 -5.27 13.86 -1.30
C ILE A 8 -4.85 12.41 -1.18
N ALA A 9 -5.76 11.56 -0.67
CA ALA A 9 -5.51 10.13 -0.53
C ALA A 9 -5.73 9.41 -1.85
N CYS A 10 -4.68 8.78 -2.35
CA CYS A 10 -4.76 7.81 -3.43
C CYS A 10 -5.06 6.43 -2.84
N LYS A 11 -6.16 5.83 -3.29
CA LYS A 11 -6.63 4.53 -2.80
C LYS A 11 -6.00 3.37 -3.58
N GLU A 12 -4.67 3.34 -3.59
CA GLU A 12 -3.90 2.31 -4.29
C GLU A 12 -4.26 0.89 -3.85
N ASP A 13 -4.64 0.71 -2.56
CA ASP A 13 -5.08 -0.60 -2.04
C ASP A 13 -6.40 -1.09 -2.66
N TRP A 14 -7.25 -0.17 -3.08
CA TRP A 14 -8.55 -0.48 -3.69
C TRP A 14 -8.44 -0.52 -5.22
N PHE A 15 -7.54 0.29 -5.76
CA PHE A 15 -7.30 0.45 -7.19
C PHE A 15 -5.81 0.37 -7.47
N PRO A 16 -5.25 -0.84 -7.61
CA PRO A 16 -3.86 -1.04 -7.94
C PRO A 16 -3.47 -0.31 -9.23
N GLY A 17 -2.34 0.39 -9.20
CA GLY A 17 -1.88 1.21 -10.31
C GLY A 17 -2.51 2.60 -10.39
N MET A 18 -3.36 2.99 -9.43
CA MET A 18 -3.98 4.31 -9.39
C MET A 18 -2.94 5.42 -9.27
N TRP A 19 -1.95 5.26 -8.40
CA TRP A 19 -0.89 6.25 -8.22
C TRP A 19 -0.09 6.46 -9.50
N GLN A 20 0.30 5.38 -10.18
CA GLN A 20 1.05 5.46 -11.44
C GLN A 20 0.25 6.16 -12.53
N ARG A 21 -1.07 5.98 -12.56
CA ARG A 21 -1.98 6.67 -13.47
C ARG A 21 -2.07 8.15 -13.15
N TRP A 22 -2.24 8.53 -11.88
CA TRP A 22 -2.25 9.92 -11.46
C TRP A 22 -0.93 10.61 -11.83
N PHE A 23 0.19 9.93 -11.57
CA PHE A 23 1.51 10.46 -11.92
C PHE A 23 1.64 10.69 -13.43
N LYS A 24 1.26 9.69 -14.24
CA LYS A 24 1.30 9.77 -15.72
C LYS A 24 0.43 10.89 -16.26
N HIS A 25 -0.77 11.07 -15.72
CA HIS A 25 -1.75 12.05 -16.20
C HIS A 25 -1.64 13.40 -15.49
N GLN A 26 -0.61 13.61 -14.68
CA GLN A 26 -0.34 14.86 -13.96
C GLN A 26 -1.58 15.35 -13.21
N CYS A 27 -2.23 14.50 -12.45
CA CYS A 27 -3.44 14.84 -11.71
C CYS A 27 -3.56 14.06 -10.40
N ALA A 28 -4.41 14.57 -9.51
CA ALA A 28 -5.04 13.83 -8.44
C ALA A 28 -6.54 13.84 -8.66
N ALA A 29 -7.23 12.78 -8.29
CA ALA A 29 -8.64 12.65 -8.54
C ALA A 29 -9.41 12.15 -7.33
N VAL A 30 -10.66 12.52 -7.22
CA VAL A 30 -11.61 11.96 -6.28
C VAL A 30 -12.86 11.52 -7.02
N GLY A 31 -13.40 10.39 -6.64
CA GLY A 31 -14.63 9.86 -7.18
C GLY A 31 -15.51 9.33 -6.09
N TRP A 32 -16.79 9.33 -6.36
CA TRP A 32 -17.82 8.61 -5.62
C TRP A 32 -18.85 8.16 -6.64
N ALA A 33 -19.53 7.05 -6.36
CA ALA A 33 -20.51 6.49 -7.26
C ALA A 33 -21.49 7.53 -7.77
N ALA A 34 -21.76 7.53 -9.06
CA ALA A 34 -22.69 8.45 -9.72
C ALA A 34 -24.10 8.38 -9.10
N GLU A 35 -24.49 7.20 -8.61
CA GLU A 35 -25.75 6.94 -7.91
C GLU A 35 -25.95 7.80 -6.65
N TRP A 36 -24.86 8.24 -6.01
CA TRP A 36 -24.96 9.07 -4.81
C TRP A 36 -25.23 10.54 -5.13
N GLY A 37 -25.53 10.80 -6.38
CA GLY A 37 -26.03 12.07 -6.90
C GLY A 37 -25.19 13.25 -6.48
N PHE A 38 -24.74 14.00 -7.42
CA PHE A 38 -24.05 15.27 -7.20
C PHE A 38 -24.94 16.37 -6.58
N LYS A 39 -26.00 16.00 -5.88
CA LYS A 39 -26.83 16.96 -5.18
C LYS A 39 -26.06 17.52 -3.99
N LEU A 40 -25.52 18.69 -4.16
CA LEU A 40 -24.85 19.49 -3.12
C LEU A 40 -25.78 19.88 -1.96
N ARG A 41 -27.09 19.68 -2.08
CA ARG A 41 -28.09 20.02 -1.08
C ARG A 41 -28.80 18.75 -0.63
N GLY A 42 -28.47 18.30 0.57
CA GLY A 42 -29.16 17.24 1.29
C GLY A 42 -28.23 16.44 2.18
N ARG A 43 -28.60 16.28 3.43
CA ARG A 43 -27.97 15.36 4.38
C ARG A 43 -28.26 13.93 3.92
N THR A 44 -27.31 13.28 3.26
CA THR A 44 -27.39 11.85 3.04
C THR A 44 -26.82 11.12 4.24
N LYS A 45 -27.51 10.12 4.74
CA LYS A 45 -27.05 9.23 5.82
C LYS A 45 -25.71 8.61 5.42
N GLY A 46 -24.60 9.06 5.97
CA GLY A 46 -23.26 8.56 5.69
C GLY A 46 -22.29 9.58 5.04
N GLY A 47 -22.75 10.79 4.75
CA GLY A 47 -22.12 11.69 3.79
C GLY A 47 -21.10 12.71 4.25
N HIS A 48 -20.72 12.79 5.53
CA HIS A 48 -19.89 13.91 5.98
C HIS A 48 -18.48 13.98 5.34
N GLY A 49 -17.85 12.83 5.12
CA GLY A 49 -16.47 12.79 4.57
C GLY A 49 -16.38 13.19 3.11
N TRP A 50 -17.24 12.66 2.26
CA TRP A 50 -17.23 12.94 0.82
C TRP A 50 -17.75 14.33 0.48
N THR A 51 -18.79 14.82 1.17
CA THR A 51 -19.30 16.18 1.01
C THR A 51 -18.21 17.21 1.32
N ARG A 52 -17.46 16.99 2.42
CA ARG A 52 -16.33 17.83 2.76
C ARG A 52 -15.24 17.80 1.69
N ALA A 53 -14.84 16.61 1.24
CA ALA A 53 -13.80 16.47 0.23
C ALA A 53 -14.19 17.16 -1.09
N ARG A 54 -15.43 17.03 -1.53
CA ARG A 54 -15.96 17.72 -2.71
C ARG A 54 -15.90 19.23 -2.58
N ARG A 55 -16.34 19.77 -1.44
CA ARG A 55 -16.29 21.20 -1.18
C ARG A 55 -14.85 21.72 -1.21
N LEU A 56 -13.94 21.02 -0.52
CA LEU A 56 -12.53 21.43 -0.48
C LEU A 56 -11.94 21.52 -1.89
N ILE A 57 -12.22 20.51 -2.74
CA ILE A 57 -11.72 20.48 -4.11
C ILE A 57 -12.37 21.57 -5.00
N ALA A 58 -13.67 21.77 -4.87
CA ALA A 58 -14.40 22.67 -5.74
C ALA A 58 -14.21 24.15 -5.36
N GLU A 59 -14.06 24.44 -4.07
CA GLU A 59 -14.17 25.82 -3.56
C GLU A 59 -12.88 26.33 -2.93
N GLU A 60 -12.09 25.47 -2.30
CA GLU A 60 -10.99 25.90 -1.46
C GLU A 60 -9.60 25.69 -2.09
N ILE A 61 -9.38 24.59 -2.81
CA ILE A 61 -8.09 24.36 -3.50
C ILE A 61 -8.00 25.29 -4.70
N LYS A 62 -6.89 26.01 -4.82
CA LYS A 62 -6.66 27.02 -5.87
C LYS A 62 -5.39 26.70 -6.67
N PRO A 63 -5.30 27.19 -7.92
CA PRO A 63 -4.04 27.17 -8.66
C PRO A 63 -2.92 27.82 -7.85
N GLY A 64 -1.74 27.21 -7.86
CA GLY A 64 -0.59 27.59 -7.06
C GLY A 64 -0.52 26.94 -5.68
N ASP A 65 -1.59 26.32 -5.17
CA ASP A 65 -1.53 25.49 -3.97
C ASP A 65 -0.70 24.22 -4.23
N HIS A 66 -0.22 23.61 -3.16
CA HIS A 66 0.49 22.34 -3.24
C HIS A 66 -0.42 21.20 -2.81
N ILE A 67 -0.26 20.05 -3.47
CA ILE A 67 -0.92 18.79 -3.10
C ILE A 67 0.12 17.73 -2.85
N VAL A 68 0.05 17.08 -1.69
CA VAL A 68 0.76 15.84 -1.44
C VAL A 68 -0.19 14.66 -1.62
N VAL A 69 0.20 13.72 -2.47
CA VAL A 69 -0.55 12.47 -2.65
C VAL A 69 -0.15 11.50 -1.57
N SER A 70 -1.08 11.16 -0.69
CA SER A 70 -0.85 10.15 0.35
C SER A 70 -1.33 8.78 -0.07
N LEU A 71 -0.57 7.77 0.31
CA LEU A 71 -0.90 6.35 0.20
C LEU A 71 -1.04 5.74 1.59
N ARG A 72 -1.52 4.51 1.67
CA ARG A 72 -1.68 3.82 2.94
C ARG A 72 -0.34 3.66 3.68
N GLY A 73 -0.37 3.75 5.00
CA GLY A 73 0.77 3.45 5.87
C GLY A 73 1.86 4.52 5.89
N HIS A 74 1.48 5.79 6.00
CA HIS A 74 2.39 6.94 6.05
C HIS A 74 3.33 7.03 4.84
N ARG A 75 2.85 6.64 3.67
CA ARG A 75 3.56 6.78 2.40
C ARG A 75 2.98 7.91 1.59
N ILE A 76 3.82 8.54 0.82
CA ILE A 76 3.43 9.55 -0.15
C ILE A 76 3.98 9.20 -1.53
N GLY A 77 3.20 9.51 -2.55
CA GLY A 77 3.64 9.41 -3.93
C GLY A 77 4.54 10.58 -4.28
N ARG A 78 3.94 11.77 -4.38
CA ARG A 78 4.66 12.99 -4.74
C ARG A 78 3.94 14.24 -4.27
N ILE A 79 4.65 15.35 -4.30
CA ILE A 79 4.11 16.71 -4.17
C ILE A 79 3.94 17.29 -5.57
N GLY A 80 2.86 18.02 -5.79
CA GLY A 80 2.62 18.76 -7.02
C GLY A 80 1.98 20.11 -6.74
N GLU A 81 2.25 21.09 -7.61
CA GLU A 81 1.58 22.37 -7.62
C GLU A 81 0.31 22.30 -8.47
N VAL A 82 -0.78 22.83 -7.97
CA VAL A 82 -2.06 22.90 -8.70
C VAL A 82 -1.93 23.88 -9.87
N THR A 83 -2.13 23.37 -11.08
CA THR A 83 -2.04 24.18 -12.30
C THR A 83 -3.40 24.60 -12.82
N LYS A 84 -4.43 23.77 -12.58
CA LYS A 84 -5.78 24.03 -13.05
C LYS A 84 -6.79 23.52 -12.03
N LEU A 85 -7.91 24.24 -11.92
CA LEU A 85 -9.03 23.83 -11.07
C LEU A 85 -9.62 22.51 -11.51
N ALA A 86 -10.26 21.85 -10.56
CA ALA A 86 -10.92 20.59 -10.79
C ALA A 86 -11.95 20.69 -11.91
N VAL A 87 -11.84 19.79 -12.87
CA VAL A 87 -12.85 19.60 -13.92
C VAL A 87 -13.63 18.36 -13.57
N GLU A 88 -14.95 18.48 -13.67
CA GLU A 88 -15.83 17.32 -13.63
C GLU A 88 -15.92 16.75 -15.05
N ASP A 89 -15.34 15.57 -15.25
CA ASP A 89 -15.36 14.87 -16.51
C ASP A 89 -15.96 13.48 -16.28
N LYS A 90 -17.20 13.32 -16.70
CA LYS A 90 -17.96 12.09 -16.50
C LYS A 90 -17.50 10.94 -17.39
N GLU A 91 -16.84 11.25 -18.49
CA GLU A 91 -16.39 10.28 -19.47
C GLU A 91 -14.95 9.83 -19.27
N TRP A 92 -14.26 10.40 -18.28
CA TRP A 92 -12.85 10.14 -18.07
C TRP A 92 -12.60 8.91 -17.22
N ASP A 93 -12.52 7.82 -17.86
CA ASP A 93 -12.39 6.51 -17.29
C ASP A 93 -10.95 5.94 -17.17
N PRO A 94 -9.89 6.44 -17.85
CA PRO A 94 -8.57 5.80 -17.80
C PRO A 94 -7.97 5.69 -16.41
N LEU A 95 -8.52 6.38 -15.41
CA LEU A 95 -8.04 6.29 -14.03
C LEU A 95 -8.68 5.17 -13.23
N VAL A 96 -9.82 4.66 -13.69
CA VAL A 96 -10.53 3.63 -12.95
C VAL A 96 -10.15 2.27 -13.53
N PRO A 97 -9.40 1.42 -12.80
CA PRO A 97 -9.26 0.05 -13.22
C PRO A 97 -10.64 -0.62 -13.23
N PRO A 98 -10.85 -1.60 -14.10
CA PRO A 98 -12.06 -2.40 -14.07
C PRO A 98 -12.26 -2.94 -12.64
N SER A 99 -13.27 -2.47 -11.97
CA SER A 99 -13.66 -2.95 -10.66
C SER A 99 -14.89 -3.84 -10.82
N LYS A 100 -14.94 -4.96 -10.10
CA LYS A 100 -16.15 -5.78 -10.02
C LYS A 100 -17.29 -5.04 -9.31
N ASP A 101 -16.98 -3.98 -8.60
CA ASP A 101 -17.95 -3.13 -7.92
C ASP A 101 -18.13 -1.82 -8.69
N ASN A 102 -19.11 -1.80 -9.58
CA ASN A 102 -19.51 -0.62 -10.37
C ASN A 102 -19.91 0.59 -9.50
N ARG A 103 -19.97 0.42 -8.17
CA ARG A 103 -20.22 1.50 -7.22
C ARG A 103 -19.00 2.35 -6.93
N VAL A 104 -17.83 1.95 -7.39
CA VAL A 104 -16.65 2.78 -7.30
C VAL A 104 -16.64 3.72 -8.47
N GLY A 105 -17.35 4.77 -8.30
CA GLY A 105 -17.60 5.74 -9.33
C GLY A 105 -16.36 6.40 -9.85
N GLU A 106 -16.58 6.83 -11.01
CA GLU A 106 -15.82 7.73 -11.83
C GLU A 106 -14.94 8.66 -11.00
N MET A 107 -13.64 8.54 -11.13
CA MET A 107 -12.67 9.51 -10.62
C MET A 107 -12.77 10.81 -11.42
N GLY A 108 -14.01 11.29 -11.64
CA GLY A 108 -14.34 12.36 -12.56
C GLY A 108 -13.89 13.73 -12.09
N ARG A 109 -13.61 13.90 -10.78
CA ARG A 109 -13.12 15.19 -10.27
C ARG A 109 -11.63 15.20 -10.18
N ARG A 110 -11.01 15.81 -11.17
CA ARG A 110 -9.56 15.89 -11.33
C ARG A 110 -9.05 17.28 -11.00
N ILE A 111 -7.93 17.29 -10.24
CA ILE A 111 -7.09 18.47 -10.05
C ILE A 111 -5.84 18.23 -10.86
N PHE A 112 -5.51 19.14 -11.76
CA PHE A 112 -4.30 19.03 -12.56
C PHE A 112 -3.10 19.57 -11.79
N LEU A 113 -1.99 18.84 -11.88
CA LEU A 113 -0.80 19.08 -11.09
C LEU A 113 0.43 19.15 -11.98
N ARG A 114 1.34 20.00 -11.62
CA ARG A 114 2.73 19.93 -12.05
C ARG A 114 3.52 19.27 -10.91
N TRP A 115 4.02 18.06 -11.13
CA TRP A 115 4.81 17.37 -10.13
C TRP A 115 6.15 18.05 -9.88
N GLU A 116 6.57 18.13 -8.62
CA GLU A 116 7.92 18.56 -8.23
C GLU A 116 8.89 17.39 -8.54
N LEU A 117 9.48 17.39 -9.75
CA LEU A 117 10.37 16.29 -10.18
C LEU A 117 11.74 16.35 -9.51
N GLU A 118 12.13 17.51 -8.99
CA GLU A 118 13.41 17.70 -8.27
C GLU A 118 13.39 17.13 -6.86
N THR A 119 12.21 16.78 -6.34
CA THR A 119 12.04 16.19 -5.00
C THR A 119 11.49 14.79 -5.10
N GLY A 120 12.16 13.84 -4.46
CA GLY A 120 11.72 12.44 -4.40
C GLY A 120 12.11 11.61 -5.62
N PRO A 121 11.66 10.34 -5.67
CA PRO A 121 12.02 9.43 -6.74
C PRO A 121 11.38 9.88 -8.07
N ASP A 122 12.14 9.87 -9.13
CA ASP A 122 11.67 10.12 -10.51
C ASP A 122 10.92 8.91 -11.09
N ASP A 123 11.19 7.72 -10.58
CA ASP A 123 10.47 6.51 -10.96
C ASP A 123 9.07 6.48 -10.30
N ARG A 124 8.03 6.44 -11.13
CA ARG A 124 6.62 6.33 -10.71
C ARG A 124 6.28 5.03 -9.98
N LYS A 125 7.14 4.02 -10.04
CA LYS A 125 7.00 2.78 -9.27
C LYS A 125 7.45 2.96 -7.83
N LEU A 126 8.18 4.01 -7.53
CA LEU A 126 8.67 4.30 -6.20
C LEU A 126 7.75 5.29 -5.47
N VAL A 127 7.66 5.11 -4.17
CA VAL A 127 6.97 5.99 -3.24
C VAL A 127 7.86 6.26 -2.04
N VAL A 128 7.53 7.29 -1.26
CA VAL A 128 8.31 7.69 -0.10
C VAL A 128 7.61 7.23 1.17
N ALA A 129 8.25 6.40 1.97
CA ALA A 129 7.81 6.05 3.31
C ALA A 129 8.25 7.16 4.27
N LEU A 130 7.28 7.85 4.87
CA LEU A 130 7.58 8.96 5.77
C LEU A 130 8.22 8.47 7.07
N PRO A 131 9.40 8.99 7.48
CA PRO A 131 9.95 8.77 8.79
C PRO A 131 9.05 9.37 9.88
N LYS A 132 9.22 8.96 11.14
CA LYS A 132 8.31 9.31 12.23
C LYS A 132 8.10 10.81 12.41
N ASP A 133 9.14 11.60 12.24
CA ASP A 133 9.14 13.07 12.37
C ASP A 133 8.45 13.79 11.20
N ALA A 134 8.31 13.10 10.06
CA ALA A 134 7.64 13.60 8.86
C ALA A 134 6.20 13.04 8.68
N GLN A 135 5.71 12.21 9.60
CA GLN A 135 4.39 11.60 9.47
C GLN A 135 3.27 12.64 9.59
N LEU A 136 2.28 12.48 8.73
CA LEU A 136 1.04 13.24 8.83
C LEU A 136 0.23 12.77 10.06
N THR A 137 -0.45 13.69 10.69
CA THR A 137 -1.32 13.38 11.83
C THR A 137 -2.53 12.53 11.41
N LEU A 138 -3.17 11.86 12.35
CA LEU A 138 -4.40 11.10 12.06
C LEU A 138 -5.51 11.99 11.48
N GLY A 139 -5.59 13.25 11.91
CA GLY A 139 -6.55 14.21 11.37
C GLY A 139 -6.31 14.57 9.92
N GLU A 140 -5.04 14.56 9.48
CA GLU A 140 -4.63 14.78 8.10
C GLU A 140 -4.74 13.51 7.25
N LEU A 141 -4.50 12.31 7.81
CA LEU A 141 -4.50 11.05 7.09
C LEU A 141 -5.90 10.48 6.83
N ARG A 142 -6.79 10.52 7.83
CA ARG A 142 -8.12 9.89 7.75
C ARG A 142 -9.02 10.44 6.63
N PRO A 143 -9.18 11.77 6.46
CA PRO A 143 -10.00 12.30 5.38
C PRO A 143 -9.40 11.99 4.01
N THR A 144 -10.24 11.85 2.98
CA THR A 144 -9.75 11.72 1.59
C THR A 144 -9.00 12.98 1.15
N VAL A 145 -9.53 14.14 1.52
CA VAL A 145 -8.89 15.45 1.28
C VAL A 145 -8.77 16.19 2.62
N ALA A 146 -7.61 16.73 2.91
CA ALA A 146 -7.36 17.53 4.10
C ALA A 146 -6.37 18.64 3.81
N GLU A 147 -6.54 19.76 4.49
CA GLU A 147 -5.48 20.78 4.56
C GLU A 147 -4.38 20.29 5.52
N VAL A 148 -3.15 20.49 5.11
CA VAL A 148 -1.94 20.16 5.86
C VAL A 148 -1.25 21.43 6.26
N ARG A 149 -0.68 21.47 7.45
CA ARG A 149 0.03 22.66 7.92
C ARG A 149 1.17 23.03 6.96
N SER A 150 1.25 24.29 6.56
CA SER A 150 2.23 24.77 5.56
C SER A 150 3.68 24.45 5.93
N ARG A 151 4.05 24.52 7.24
CA ARG A 151 5.38 24.12 7.73
C ARG A 151 5.74 22.66 7.41
N THR A 152 4.76 21.80 7.19
CA THR A 152 4.98 20.40 6.86
C THR A 152 5.57 20.23 5.47
N LEU A 153 5.38 21.18 4.55
CA LEU A 153 5.90 21.07 3.19
C LEU A 153 7.43 20.91 3.14
N ALA A 154 8.17 21.71 3.91
CA ALA A 154 9.63 21.59 3.97
C ALA A 154 10.09 20.26 4.55
N ILE A 155 9.37 19.75 5.58
CA ILE A 155 9.65 18.45 6.20
C ILE A 155 9.41 17.31 5.20
N LEU A 156 8.30 17.36 4.46
CA LEU A 156 7.99 16.37 3.43
C LEU A 156 9.02 16.38 2.31
N ARG A 157 9.42 17.55 1.80
CA ARG A 157 10.47 17.67 0.77
C ARG A 157 11.79 17.08 1.24
N ARG A 158 12.19 17.35 2.49
CA ARG A 158 13.40 16.74 3.06
C ARG A 158 13.29 15.20 3.11
N ALA A 159 12.17 14.69 3.59
CA ALA A 159 11.93 13.24 3.63
C ALA A 159 11.92 12.62 2.22
N MET A 160 11.40 13.32 1.23
CA MET A 160 11.37 12.87 -0.16
C MET A 160 12.76 12.84 -0.80
N ASN A 161 13.63 13.78 -0.46
CA ASN A 161 14.99 13.85 -1.01
C ASN A 161 15.98 12.86 -0.37
N ASP A 162 15.55 12.13 0.64
CA ASP A 162 16.36 11.06 1.22
C ASP A 162 16.01 9.71 0.55
N PRO A 163 16.91 9.18 -0.31
CA PRO A 163 16.69 7.90 -0.99
C PRO A 163 16.46 6.72 -0.03
N SER A 164 16.92 6.83 1.23
CA SER A 164 16.66 5.81 2.24
C SER A 164 15.16 5.67 2.57
N ASN A 165 14.35 6.68 2.21
CA ASN A 165 12.90 6.67 2.37
C ASN A 165 12.13 6.11 1.15
N TRP A 166 12.81 5.78 0.05
CA TRP A 166 12.14 5.30 -1.14
C TRP A 166 11.80 3.82 -1.06
N GLU A 167 10.58 3.47 -1.45
CA GLU A 167 10.06 2.10 -1.47
C GLU A 167 9.43 1.80 -2.82
N SER A 168 9.64 0.59 -3.34
CA SER A 168 8.85 0.13 -4.48
C SER A 168 7.39 -0.06 -4.08
N LEU A 169 6.46 0.38 -4.92
CA LEU A 169 5.09 -0.09 -4.84
C LEU A 169 5.10 -1.59 -5.16
N SER A 170 4.64 -2.39 -4.22
CA SER A 170 4.54 -3.83 -4.42
C SER A 170 3.64 -4.12 -5.63
N GLU A 171 4.14 -4.92 -6.55
CA GLU A 171 3.36 -5.38 -7.71
C GLU A 171 2.29 -6.42 -7.30
N PHE A 172 2.43 -7.03 -6.13
CA PHE A 172 1.35 -7.79 -5.50
C PHE A 172 0.49 -6.86 -4.64
N PRO A 173 -0.67 -6.41 -5.10
CA PRO A 173 -1.48 -5.43 -4.39
C PRO A 173 -2.04 -5.94 -3.07
N TYR A 174 -1.97 -7.26 -2.83
CA TYR A 174 -2.52 -7.91 -1.65
C TYR A 174 -1.57 -8.98 -1.08
N GLU A 175 -1.36 -8.98 0.23
CA GLU A 175 -0.67 -10.08 0.95
C GLU A 175 -1.29 -11.44 0.60
N LYS A 176 -2.62 -11.44 0.39
CA LYS A 176 -3.35 -12.62 -0.03
C LYS A 176 -2.89 -13.13 -1.41
N ALA A 177 -2.71 -12.28 -2.40
CA ALA A 177 -2.25 -12.70 -3.73
C ALA A 177 -0.84 -13.30 -3.67
N LEU A 178 0.05 -12.74 -2.85
CA LEU A 178 1.38 -13.29 -2.61
C LEU A 178 1.30 -14.67 -1.93
N SER A 179 0.48 -14.79 -0.89
CA SER A 179 0.29 -16.08 -0.21
C SER A 179 -0.41 -17.12 -1.11
N ASP A 180 -1.34 -16.67 -2.00
CA ASP A 180 -1.96 -17.52 -3.02
C ASP A 180 -0.93 -18.06 -3.99
N TYR A 181 -0.03 -17.21 -4.46
CA TYR A 181 1.03 -17.58 -5.38
C TYR A 181 2.03 -18.56 -4.76
N ILE A 182 2.51 -18.28 -3.55
CA ILE A 182 3.43 -19.17 -2.82
C ILE A 182 2.75 -20.50 -2.53
N GLY A 183 1.48 -20.51 -2.14
CA GLY A 183 0.75 -21.75 -1.89
C GLY A 183 0.51 -22.60 -3.13
N ALA A 184 0.43 -21.96 -4.31
CA ALA A 184 0.29 -22.65 -5.60
C ALA A 184 1.63 -23.13 -6.19
N TYR A 185 2.71 -22.34 -5.94
CA TYR A 185 4.04 -22.58 -6.51
C TYR A 185 5.14 -22.51 -5.45
N PRO A 186 5.09 -23.37 -4.41
CA PRO A 186 6.02 -23.29 -3.29
C PRO A 186 7.48 -23.50 -3.68
N HIS A 187 7.76 -24.28 -4.72
CA HIS A 187 9.09 -24.53 -5.26
C HIS A 187 9.80 -23.25 -5.78
N LEU A 188 9.05 -22.19 -6.08
CA LEU A 188 9.62 -20.89 -6.47
C LEU A 188 10.14 -20.10 -5.26
N LEU A 189 9.68 -20.39 -4.06
CA LEU A 189 10.20 -19.81 -2.84
C LEU A 189 11.50 -20.51 -2.42
N GLU A 190 11.47 -21.85 -2.43
CA GLU A 190 12.62 -22.69 -2.12
C GLU A 190 12.42 -24.05 -2.80
N ASP A 191 13.47 -24.56 -3.43
CA ASP A 191 13.42 -25.86 -4.11
C ASP A 191 13.15 -27.00 -3.14
N GLY A 192 12.15 -27.82 -3.49
CA GLY A 192 11.70 -28.96 -2.67
C GLY A 192 10.61 -28.62 -1.66
N LEU A 193 10.13 -27.38 -1.58
CA LEU A 193 8.92 -27.10 -0.83
C LEU A 193 7.68 -27.63 -1.55
N LEU A 194 6.81 -28.26 -0.78
CA LEU A 194 5.53 -28.82 -1.22
C LEU A 194 4.39 -28.30 -0.33
N PRO A 195 3.14 -28.29 -0.82
CA PRO A 195 1.98 -28.09 0.04
C PRO A 195 1.97 -29.14 1.15
N HIS A 196 1.69 -28.75 2.40
CA HIS A 196 1.66 -29.69 3.52
C HIS A 196 0.57 -30.77 3.28
N PRO A 197 0.91 -32.09 3.23
CA PRO A 197 0.02 -33.15 2.73
C PRO A 197 -1.22 -33.34 3.58
N ASN A 198 -1.12 -33.19 4.88
CA ASN A 198 -2.17 -33.58 5.82
C ASN A 198 -2.91 -32.38 6.45
N LYS A 199 -2.67 -31.16 5.97
CA LYS A 199 -3.23 -29.95 6.60
C LYS A 199 -3.61 -28.90 5.59
N LYS A 200 -4.52 -28.03 6.00
CA LYS A 200 -4.92 -26.89 5.19
C LYS A 200 -3.69 -26.00 4.90
N VAL A 201 -3.30 -25.93 3.64
CA VAL A 201 -2.11 -25.20 3.18
C VAL A 201 -2.24 -23.70 3.41
N ARG A 202 -3.44 -23.16 3.26
CA ARG A 202 -3.66 -21.71 3.30
C ARG A 202 -4.62 -21.32 4.39
N GLU A 203 -4.35 -20.15 4.99
CA GLU A 203 -5.24 -19.53 5.98
C GLU A 203 -5.63 -20.53 7.11
N ARG A 204 -4.67 -21.33 7.56
CA ARG A 204 -4.91 -22.21 8.69
C ARG A 204 -5.13 -21.41 9.97
N VAL A 205 -6.18 -21.73 10.69
CA VAL A 205 -6.56 -21.05 11.93
C VAL A 205 -6.10 -21.89 13.13
N PHE A 206 -5.36 -21.27 14.03
CA PHE A 206 -5.02 -21.84 15.34
C PHE A 206 -6.20 -21.77 16.31
N ARG A 207 -6.12 -22.49 17.41
CA ARG A 207 -7.16 -22.49 18.47
C ARG A 207 -7.46 -21.12 19.04
N ASP A 208 -6.50 -20.19 19.03
CA ASP A 208 -6.66 -18.79 19.47
C ASP A 208 -7.22 -17.86 18.37
N ARG A 209 -7.76 -18.43 17.29
CA ARG A 209 -8.33 -17.74 16.12
C ARG A 209 -7.32 -16.95 15.29
N LYS A 210 -6.03 -17.01 15.60
CA LYS A 210 -5.00 -16.45 14.74
C LYS A 210 -4.81 -17.33 13.52
N ARG A 211 -4.47 -16.72 12.41
CA ARG A 211 -4.38 -17.39 11.10
C ARG A 211 -2.98 -17.20 10.54
N LEU A 212 -2.36 -18.28 10.11
CA LEU A 212 -1.13 -18.24 9.31
C LEU A 212 -1.48 -18.09 7.82
N ASP A 213 -0.56 -17.56 7.02
CA ASP A 213 -0.79 -17.34 5.60
C ASP A 213 -0.64 -18.63 4.79
N VAL A 214 0.53 -19.33 4.89
CA VAL A 214 0.80 -20.56 4.14
C VAL A 214 1.49 -21.59 5.03
N LEU A 215 1.09 -22.85 4.91
CA LEU A 215 1.73 -24.00 5.54
C LEU A 215 2.23 -24.97 4.47
N LEU A 216 3.51 -25.20 4.46
CA LEU A 216 4.22 -26.06 3.52
C LEU A 216 4.97 -27.16 4.28
N GLU A 217 5.62 -28.00 3.53
CA GLU A 217 6.54 -29.05 4.00
C GLU A 217 7.80 -29.04 3.13
N ASP A 218 8.95 -29.25 3.73
CA ASP A 218 10.21 -29.36 2.98
C ASP A 218 10.58 -30.83 2.72
N ARG A 219 11.72 -31.06 2.08
CA ARG A 219 12.22 -32.40 1.69
C ARG A 219 12.48 -33.31 2.88
N ASP A 220 12.72 -32.74 4.06
CA ASP A 220 12.97 -33.47 5.30
C ASP A 220 11.68 -33.69 6.11
N GLU A 221 10.53 -33.48 5.46
CA GLU A 221 9.19 -33.61 6.08
C GLU A 221 8.99 -32.60 7.25
N ILE A 222 9.76 -31.53 7.27
CA ILE A 222 9.63 -30.48 8.28
C ILE A 222 8.59 -29.47 7.81
N ALA A 223 7.62 -29.18 8.68
CA ALA A 223 6.62 -28.16 8.41
C ALA A 223 7.27 -26.75 8.27
N VAL A 224 6.84 -26.00 7.26
CA VAL A 224 7.32 -24.66 6.96
C VAL A 224 6.16 -23.68 7.02
N ILE A 225 6.20 -22.74 7.98
CA ILE A 225 5.21 -21.68 8.10
C ILE A 225 5.73 -20.45 7.37
N VAL A 226 4.99 -20.01 6.37
CA VAL A 226 5.30 -18.79 5.60
C VAL A 226 4.34 -17.68 5.99
N GLU A 227 4.88 -16.55 6.36
CA GLU A 227 4.16 -15.31 6.58
C GLU A 227 4.51 -14.32 5.48
N CYS A 228 3.51 -13.68 4.88
CA CYS A 228 3.67 -12.79 3.74
C CYS A 228 3.47 -11.34 4.15
N LYS A 229 4.37 -10.47 3.72
CA LYS A 229 4.25 -9.02 3.89
C LYS A 229 4.57 -8.32 2.58
N GLN A 230 3.68 -7.45 2.13
CA GLN A 230 3.91 -6.66 0.92
C GLN A 230 5.10 -5.71 1.02
N ARG A 231 5.45 -5.31 2.24
CA ARG A 231 6.44 -4.29 2.54
C ARG A 231 7.59 -4.85 3.37
N GLN A 232 8.54 -3.97 3.66
CA GLN A 232 9.55 -4.31 4.65
C GLN A 232 8.91 -4.75 5.97
N PRO A 233 9.36 -5.88 6.52
CA PRO A 233 8.82 -6.37 7.77
C PRO A 233 9.25 -5.48 8.94
N SER A 234 8.41 -5.45 9.95
CA SER A 234 8.72 -4.90 11.26
C SER A 234 9.19 -5.99 12.22
N VAL A 235 9.73 -5.59 13.36
CA VAL A 235 10.04 -6.50 14.47
C VAL A 235 8.78 -7.26 14.91
N ASP A 236 7.61 -6.62 14.85
CA ASP A 236 6.35 -7.26 15.26
C ASP A 236 5.91 -8.35 14.27
N ASN A 237 6.19 -8.20 12.97
CA ASN A 237 5.93 -9.26 12.00
C ASN A 237 6.80 -10.51 12.27
N VAL A 238 8.07 -10.29 12.62
CA VAL A 238 8.96 -11.40 13.03
C VAL A 238 8.43 -12.07 14.30
N ARG A 239 8.04 -11.29 15.31
CA ARG A 239 7.45 -11.83 16.56
C ARG A 239 6.16 -12.59 16.32
N GLN A 240 5.33 -12.12 15.38
CA GLN A 240 4.11 -12.81 14.96
C GLN A 240 4.43 -14.20 14.43
N LEU A 241 5.36 -14.32 13.47
CA LEU A 241 5.76 -15.61 12.93
C LEU A 241 6.41 -16.50 14.00
N GLN A 242 7.27 -15.97 14.85
CA GLN A 242 7.82 -16.69 15.98
C GLN A 242 6.74 -17.20 16.95
N HIS A 243 5.67 -16.42 17.13
CA HIS A 243 4.51 -16.89 17.89
C HIS A 243 3.82 -18.07 17.21
N TYR A 244 3.63 -18.00 15.88
CA TYR A 244 3.04 -19.12 15.11
C TYR A 244 3.88 -20.39 15.20
N LEU A 245 5.20 -20.30 15.10
CA LEU A 245 6.10 -21.45 15.26
C LEU A 245 5.97 -22.12 16.65
N ARG A 246 5.93 -21.30 17.71
CA ARG A 246 5.72 -21.84 19.08
C ARG A 246 4.33 -22.47 19.25
N ARG A 247 3.30 -21.89 18.63
CA ARG A 247 1.93 -22.42 18.64
C ARG A 247 1.85 -23.73 17.89
N PHE A 248 2.40 -23.77 16.68
CA PHE A 248 2.41 -24.98 15.86
C PHE A 248 3.04 -26.15 16.62
N ARG A 249 4.22 -25.93 17.22
CA ARG A 249 4.88 -26.94 18.06
C ARG A 249 4.00 -27.41 19.22
N ARG A 250 3.27 -26.52 19.84
CA ARG A 250 2.39 -26.86 20.98
C ARG A 250 1.15 -27.62 20.57
N GLU A 251 0.56 -27.27 19.44
CA GLU A 251 -0.69 -27.87 18.95
C GLU A 251 -0.46 -29.17 18.18
N GLU A 252 0.68 -29.29 17.49
CA GLU A 252 0.98 -30.44 16.63
C GLU A 252 2.05 -31.39 17.19
N GLY A 253 2.71 -30.99 18.27
CA GLY A 253 3.82 -31.78 18.83
C GLY A 253 5.11 -31.77 17.99
N GLN A 254 5.11 -31.09 16.85
CA GLN A 254 6.20 -31.06 15.88
C GLN A 254 6.79 -29.64 15.76
N SER A 255 8.09 -29.57 15.49
CA SER A 255 8.75 -28.30 15.19
C SER A 255 8.47 -27.90 13.73
N ALA A 256 8.41 -26.59 13.50
CA ALA A 256 8.34 -26.01 12.18
C ALA A 256 9.43 -24.97 12.02
N ARG A 257 9.89 -24.72 10.78
CA ARG A 257 10.71 -23.56 10.45
C ARG A 257 9.84 -22.43 9.90
N GLY A 258 10.31 -21.19 9.96
CA GLY A 258 9.54 -20.02 9.57
C GLY A 258 10.23 -19.21 8.51
N ILE A 259 9.49 -18.88 7.46
CA ILE A 259 9.94 -17.99 6.38
C ILE A 259 9.05 -16.76 6.37
N LEU A 260 9.63 -15.57 6.53
CA LEU A 260 8.95 -14.29 6.37
C LEU A 260 9.28 -13.73 5.01
N VAL A 261 8.33 -13.86 4.08
CA VAL A 261 8.44 -13.34 2.72
C VAL A 261 7.99 -11.88 2.71
N HIS A 262 8.83 -11.01 2.19
CA HIS A 262 8.54 -9.58 2.23
C HIS A 262 8.95 -8.84 0.95
N GLY A 263 8.22 -7.77 0.63
CA GLY A 263 8.59 -6.80 -0.40
C GLY A 263 9.40 -5.64 0.17
N GLY A 264 9.63 -4.65 -0.67
CA GLY A 264 10.32 -3.41 -0.36
C GLY A 264 11.73 -3.33 -0.94
N ALA A 265 12.10 -2.16 -1.43
CA ALA A 265 13.38 -1.91 -2.11
C ALA A 265 14.54 -1.61 -1.16
N ARG A 266 14.32 -1.59 0.15
CA ARG A 266 15.33 -1.17 1.13
C ARG A 266 16.12 -2.34 1.72
N LYS A 267 17.37 -2.05 2.09
CA LYS A 267 18.12 -2.90 2.99
C LYS A 267 17.35 -3.07 4.31
N LEU A 268 17.19 -4.31 4.74
CA LEU A 268 16.50 -4.63 5.99
C LEU A 268 17.13 -3.94 7.20
N ARG A 269 16.30 -3.41 8.07
CA ARG A 269 16.69 -2.78 9.33
C ARG A 269 17.42 -3.78 10.23
N SER A 270 18.44 -3.30 10.94
CA SER A 270 19.26 -4.14 11.82
C SER A 270 18.48 -4.74 13.00
N ASP A 271 17.44 -4.03 13.50
CA ASP A 271 16.57 -4.54 14.56
C ASP A 271 15.69 -5.70 14.09
N VAL A 272 15.21 -5.67 12.84
CA VAL A 272 14.45 -6.77 12.24
C VAL A 272 15.32 -8.00 12.05
N ARG A 273 16.54 -7.84 11.51
CA ARG A 273 17.50 -8.96 11.38
C ARG A 273 17.86 -9.58 12.71
N ARG A 274 18.12 -8.74 13.73
CA ARG A 274 18.40 -9.23 15.10
C ARG A 274 17.21 -9.96 15.72
N ALA A 275 15.98 -9.51 15.44
CA ALA A 275 14.78 -10.19 15.91
C ALA A 275 14.61 -11.55 15.23
N ALA A 276 14.86 -11.63 13.93
CA ALA A 276 14.75 -12.87 13.15
C ALA A 276 15.77 -13.93 13.57
N ALA A 277 16.97 -13.51 13.99
CA ALA A 277 18.01 -14.42 14.49
C ALA A 277 17.73 -15.00 15.88
N LYS A 278 16.74 -14.47 16.63
CA LYS A 278 16.34 -15.03 17.94
C LYS A 278 15.50 -16.29 17.76
N LYS A 279 15.64 -17.26 18.65
CA LYS A 279 14.88 -18.52 18.61
C LYS A 279 13.40 -18.32 18.97
N PRO A 280 12.46 -18.96 18.26
CA PRO A 280 12.70 -19.73 17.03
C PRO A 280 13.17 -18.78 15.90
N THR A 281 14.20 -19.22 15.17
CA THR A 281 14.79 -18.45 14.08
C THR A 281 13.80 -18.30 12.93
N VAL A 282 13.79 -17.12 12.31
CA VAL A 282 12.95 -16.81 11.15
C VAL A 282 13.85 -16.43 9.99
N GLU A 283 13.66 -17.10 8.88
CA GLU A 283 14.30 -16.74 7.63
C GLU A 283 13.59 -15.53 7.00
N LEU A 284 14.35 -14.60 6.44
CA LEU A 284 13.84 -13.41 5.80
C LEU A 284 14.12 -13.49 4.30
N VAL A 285 13.06 -13.61 3.50
CA VAL A 285 13.15 -13.73 2.04
C VAL A 285 12.48 -12.54 1.39
N GLN A 286 13.24 -11.82 0.56
CA GLN A 286 12.70 -10.70 -0.20
C GLN A 286 12.18 -11.19 -1.55
N PHE A 287 10.94 -10.84 -1.90
CA PHE A 287 10.41 -11.07 -3.24
C PHE A 287 10.55 -9.83 -4.11
N SER A 288 10.72 -10.05 -5.39
CA SER A 288 10.58 -9.06 -6.45
C SER A 288 9.68 -9.63 -7.54
N VAL A 289 8.96 -8.76 -8.25
CA VAL A 289 8.13 -9.15 -9.39
C VAL A 289 8.57 -8.37 -10.58
N ASP A 290 8.90 -9.08 -11.64
CA ASP A 290 9.20 -8.50 -12.95
C ASP A 290 8.07 -8.87 -13.92
N VAL A 291 7.43 -7.86 -14.52
CA VAL A 291 6.31 -8.03 -15.43
C VAL A 291 6.72 -7.52 -16.82
N GLY A 292 6.90 -8.46 -17.74
CA GLY A 292 7.13 -8.17 -19.15
C GLY A 292 5.83 -8.24 -19.96
N PHE A 293 5.65 -7.30 -20.89
CA PHE A 293 4.59 -7.35 -21.89
C PHE A 293 5.22 -7.45 -23.28
N SER A 294 4.86 -8.48 -24.04
CA SER A 294 5.20 -8.60 -25.45
C SER A 294 3.93 -8.50 -26.29
N ARG A 295 4.00 -7.83 -27.44
CA ARG A 295 2.92 -7.89 -28.42
C ARG A 295 3.03 -9.24 -29.14
N SER A 296 1.99 -10.07 -29.06
CA SER A 296 1.80 -11.17 -29.98
C SER A 296 1.38 -10.55 -31.33
N GLY A 297 2.21 -10.76 -32.37
CA GLY A 297 1.94 -10.32 -33.72
C GLY A 297 0.72 -11.01 -34.32
#